data_00e263991b3d3ab701280af8da581394
#
_entry.id   00e263991b3d3ab701280af8da581394
#
_cell.length_a   1.000
_cell.length_b   1.000
_cell.length_c   1.000
_cell.angle_alpha   90.00
_cell.angle_beta   90.00
_cell.angle_gamma   90.00
#
_symmetry.space_group_name_H-M   'P 1'
#
loop_
_entity.id
_entity.type
_entity.pdbx_description
1 polymer ?
#
loop_
_entity_poly.entity_id
_entity_poly.type
_entity_poly.pdbx_seq_one_letter_code
_entity_poly.pdbx_strand_id
1 'polypeptide(L)'
;MIVLLTFFNCKNNSSEAIELITAAEMKEISKIEGIQLVDVRTPNEYNEGHLPNALNIDFLDKNFEINIQQLDKTKPVIVYCQRGSRSAKCASQLIANGFVKIYDLDRGFSKWKSSGFEVEN
;
A
#
# COMPACT_ATOMS: atom_id res chain seq x y z
N MET A 1 -39.99 -26.59 6.80
CA MET A 1 -39.58 -25.22 6.47
C MET A 1 -38.09 -25.08 6.81
N ILE A 2 -37.28 -24.96 5.80
CA ILE A 2 -35.83 -24.86 5.96
C ILE A 2 -35.49 -23.38 6.08
N VAL A 3 -35.05 -22.98 7.26
CA VAL A 3 -34.50 -21.64 7.44
C VAL A 3 -33.06 -21.67 6.95
N LEU A 4 -32.87 -21.11 5.78
CA LEU A 4 -31.50 -20.86 5.31
C LEU A 4 -30.94 -19.70 6.10
N LEU A 5 -30.15 -20.03 7.12
CA LEU A 5 -29.32 -19.03 7.76
C LEU A 5 -28.14 -18.74 6.82
N THR A 6 -28.33 -17.76 5.98
CA THR A 6 -27.20 -17.17 5.27
C THR A 6 -26.35 -16.42 6.30
N PHE A 7 -25.29 -17.05 6.70
CA PHE A 7 -24.25 -16.35 7.43
C PHE A 7 -23.58 -15.37 6.47
N PHE A 8 -24.06 -14.15 6.47
CA PHE A 8 -23.26 -13.07 5.97
C PHE A 8 -22.06 -12.95 6.89
N ASN A 9 -20.95 -13.41 6.42
CA ASN A 9 -19.68 -13.14 7.03
C ASN A 9 -19.38 -11.67 6.81
N CYS A 10 -19.91 -10.81 7.68
CA CYS A 10 -19.59 -9.39 7.73
C CYS A 10 -18.20 -9.16 8.32
N LYS A 11 -17.31 -10.10 8.15
CA LYS A 11 -15.92 -9.82 8.35
C LYS A 11 -15.49 -9.01 7.16
N ASN A 12 -15.50 -7.71 7.30
CA ASN A 12 -14.54 -6.89 6.63
C ASN A 12 -13.19 -7.43 7.06
N ASN A 13 -12.79 -8.47 6.38
CA ASN A 13 -11.47 -8.98 6.57
C ASN A 13 -10.54 -7.87 6.11
N SER A 14 -9.77 -7.32 7.03
CA SER A 14 -8.61 -6.51 6.68
C SER A 14 -7.78 -7.22 5.59
N SER A 15 -7.87 -8.56 5.50
CA SER A 15 -7.27 -9.36 4.44
C SER A 15 -7.85 -9.14 3.04
N GLU A 16 -9.15 -8.79 2.92
CA GLU A 16 -9.74 -8.43 1.62
C GLU A 16 -9.44 -6.99 1.24
N ALA A 17 -9.35 -6.12 2.23
CA ALA A 17 -9.02 -4.72 2.03
C ALA A 17 -7.51 -4.53 1.73
N ILE A 18 -6.68 -5.46 2.14
CA ILE A 18 -5.24 -5.46 1.89
C ILE A 18 -4.89 -6.61 0.96
N GLU A 19 -4.29 -6.30 -0.17
CA GLU A 19 -3.87 -7.28 -1.17
C GLU A 19 -2.38 -7.15 -1.42
N LEU A 20 -1.66 -8.27 -1.24
CA LEU A 20 -0.24 -8.34 -1.57
C LEU A 20 -0.11 -8.51 -3.09
N ILE A 21 0.65 -7.63 -3.73
CA ILE A 21 0.86 -7.66 -5.17
C ILE A 21 2.33 -7.81 -5.53
N THR A 22 2.60 -8.46 -6.65
CA THR A 22 3.96 -8.57 -7.19
C THR A 22 4.37 -7.30 -7.94
N ALA A 23 5.68 -7.14 -8.16
CA ALA A 23 6.19 -6.05 -9.00
C ALA A 23 5.60 -6.10 -10.42
N ALA A 24 5.38 -7.28 -10.97
CA ALA A 24 4.76 -7.44 -12.28
C ALA A 24 3.29 -7.00 -12.28
N GLU A 25 2.53 -7.38 -11.26
CA GLU A 25 1.13 -6.98 -11.09
C GLU A 25 0.99 -5.48 -10.88
N MET A 26 1.98 -4.86 -10.27
CA MET A 26 1.98 -3.42 -10.02
C MET A 26 1.77 -2.61 -11.30
N LYS A 27 2.28 -3.06 -12.44
CA LYS A 27 2.09 -2.36 -13.72
C LYS A 27 0.62 -2.24 -14.09
N GLU A 28 -0.16 -3.29 -13.85
CA GLU A 28 -1.60 -3.29 -14.12
C GLU A 28 -2.36 -2.49 -13.07
N ILE A 29 -2.00 -2.67 -11.80
CA ILE A 29 -2.64 -1.96 -10.68
C ILE A 29 -2.40 -0.44 -10.81
N SER A 30 -1.22 -0.03 -11.25
CA SER A 30 -0.88 1.39 -11.41
C SER A 30 -1.72 2.11 -12.49
N LYS A 31 -2.42 1.36 -13.34
CA LYS A 31 -3.33 1.93 -14.36
C LYS A 31 -4.73 2.24 -13.81
N ILE A 32 -5.05 1.81 -12.60
CA ILE A 32 -6.34 2.10 -11.97
C ILE A 32 -6.46 3.62 -11.79
N GLU A 33 -7.58 4.17 -12.23
CA GLU A 33 -7.84 5.61 -12.09
C GLU A 33 -7.86 6.01 -10.62
N GLY A 34 -7.14 7.07 -10.30
CA GLY A 34 -7.06 7.58 -8.94
C GLY A 34 -6.17 6.80 -8.00
N ILE A 35 -5.39 5.83 -8.51
CA ILE A 35 -4.45 5.07 -7.68
C ILE A 35 -3.42 6.02 -7.06
N GLN A 36 -3.11 5.79 -5.79
CA GLN A 36 -2.15 6.57 -5.04
C GLN A 36 -0.96 5.68 -4.69
N LEU A 37 0.24 6.03 -5.12
CA LEU A 37 1.45 5.25 -4.85
C LEU A 37 2.26 5.92 -3.75
N VAL A 38 2.52 5.21 -2.67
CA VAL A 38 3.17 5.75 -1.47
C VAL A 38 4.38 4.90 -1.08
N ASP A 39 5.52 5.56 -1.03
CA ASP A 39 6.76 5.03 -0.45
C ASP A 39 6.74 5.35 1.05
N VAL A 40 6.66 4.33 1.90
CA VAL A 40 6.57 4.52 3.36
C VAL A 40 7.92 4.41 4.06
N ARG A 41 9.01 4.46 3.28
CA ARG A 41 10.37 4.47 3.80
C ARG A 41 10.75 5.86 4.30
N THR A 42 11.94 5.96 4.90
CA THR A 42 12.48 7.25 5.33
C THR A 42 12.78 8.15 4.13
N PRO A 43 12.83 9.48 4.33
CA PRO A 43 13.23 10.40 3.25
C PRO A 43 14.58 10.10 2.64
N ASN A 44 15.55 9.67 3.44
CA ASN A 44 16.88 9.31 2.94
C ASN A 44 16.82 8.11 1.99
N GLU A 45 16.08 7.06 2.34
CA GLU A 45 15.88 5.91 1.46
C GLU A 45 15.20 6.33 0.16
N TYR A 46 14.15 7.12 0.27
CA TYR A 46 13.41 7.64 -0.89
C TYR A 46 14.31 8.44 -1.84
N ASN A 47 15.14 9.31 -1.29
CA ASN A 47 16.03 10.17 -2.09
C ASN A 47 17.13 9.39 -2.80
N GLU A 48 17.51 8.23 -2.30
CA GLU A 48 18.49 7.35 -2.96
C GLU A 48 17.89 6.61 -4.17
N GLY A 49 16.59 6.53 -4.26
CA GLY A 49 15.87 5.91 -5.36
C GLY A 49 14.49 5.44 -4.90
N HIS A 50 13.50 5.59 -5.76
CA HIS A 50 12.10 5.22 -5.47
C HIS A 50 11.38 4.83 -6.76
N LEU A 51 10.21 4.24 -6.62
CA LEU A 51 9.36 3.93 -7.77
C LEU A 51 8.88 5.24 -8.43
N PRO A 52 8.76 5.26 -9.76
CA PRO A 52 8.24 6.43 -10.45
C PRO A 52 6.89 6.89 -9.89
N ASN A 53 6.75 8.19 -9.71
CA ASN A 53 5.54 8.86 -9.20
C ASN A 53 5.16 8.55 -7.75
N ALA A 54 6.04 7.91 -6.98
CA ALA A 54 5.77 7.61 -5.58
C ALA A 54 5.83 8.89 -4.73
N LEU A 55 4.83 9.05 -3.86
CA LEU A 55 4.83 10.05 -2.81
C LEU A 55 5.50 9.45 -1.58
N ASN A 56 6.40 10.18 -0.94
CA ASN A 56 7.02 9.70 0.30
C ASN A 56 6.23 10.12 1.53
N ILE A 57 5.77 9.14 2.29
CA ILE A 57 5.18 9.34 3.61
C ILE A 57 5.86 8.36 4.56
N ASP A 58 6.80 8.84 5.36
CA ASP A 58 7.59 8.01 6.27
C ASP A 58 6.71 7.39 7.37
N PHE A 59 6.60 6.06 7.37
CA PHE A 59 5.83 5.33 8.37
C PHE A 59 6.37 5.50 9.79
N LEU A 60 7.65 5.77 9.93
CA LEU A 60 8.33 5.94 11.23
C LEU A 60 8.25 7.37 11.77
N ASP A 61 7.74 8.30 10.98
CA ASP A 61 7.56 9.68 11.40
C ASP A 61 6.48 9.75 12.49
N LYS A 62 6.76 10.46 13.58
CA LYS A 62 5.78 10.70 14.65
C LYS A 62 4.50 11.37 14.16
N ASN A 63 4.57 12.10 13.04
CA ASN A 63 3.44 12.77 12.41
C ASN A 63 2.76 11.93 11.32
N PHE A 64 3.02 10.64 11.26
CA PHE A 64 2.48 9.75 10.22
C PHE A 64 0.95 9.88 10.11
N GLU A 65 0.24 9.87 11.22
CA GLU A 65 -1.23 9.99 11.26
C GLU A 65 -1.73 11.30 10.63
N ILE A 66 -0.95 12.36 10.77
CA ILE A 66 -1.26 13.66 10.14
C ILE A 66 -0.92 13.60 8.66
N ASN A 67 0.24 13.02 8.32
CA ASN A 67 0.75 13.03 6.96
C ASN A 67 -0.10 12.21 6.00
N ILE A 68 -0.74 11.15 6.45
CA ILE A 68 -1.64 10.34 5.62
C ILE A 68 -2.95 11.04 5.26
N GLN A 69 -3.28 12.16 5.92
CA GLN A 69 -4.49 12.92 5.60
C GLN A 69 -4.45 13.57 4.22
N GLN A 70 -3.26 13.69 3.60
CA GLN A 70 -3.14 14.15 2.21
C GLN A 70 -3.63 13.14 1.19
N LEU A 71 -3.82 11.87 1.59
CA LEU A 71 -4.34 10.82 0.72
C LEU A 71 -5.87 10.80 0.74
N ASP A 72 -6.45 10.34 -0.37
CA ASP A 72 -7.90 10.13 -0.48
C ASP A 72 -8.25 8.72 0.02
N LYS A 73 -8.98 8.65 1.12
CA LYS A 73 -9.36 7.37 1.76
C LYS A 73 -10.33 6.54 0.92
N THR A 74 -11.06 7.18 0.00
CA THR A 74 -12.05 6.52 -0.85
C THR A 74 -11.44 5.85 -2.08
N LYS A 75 -10.15 6.08 -2.34
CA LYS A 75 -9.42 5.56 -3.49
C LYS A 75 -8.35 4.57 -3.04
N PRO A 76 -8.01 3.58 -3.90
CA PRO A 76 -6.98 2.61 -3.54
C PRO A 76 -5.61 3.24 -3.41
N VAL A 77 -4.82 2.70 -2.50
CA VAL A 77 -3.44 3.11 -2.24
C VAL A 77 -2.52 1.91 -2.43
N ILE A 78 -1.43 2.10 -3.15
CA ILE A 78 -0.33 1.14 -3.19
C ILE A 78 0.72 1.63 -2.19
N VAL A 79 1.12 0.78 -1.27
CA VAL A 79 2.21 1.06 -0.34
C VAL A 79 3.39 0.14 -0.59
N TYR A 80 4.59 0.64 -0.38
CA TYR A 80 5.79 -0.20 -0.35
C TYR A 80 6.83 0.37 0.61
N CYS A 81 7.66 -0.51 1.14
CA CYS A 81 8.85 -0.14 1.89
C CYS A 81 10.08 -0.78 1.26
N GLN A 82 11.12 -1.04 2.02
CA GLN A 82 12.35 -1.63 1.48
C GLN A 82 12.19 -3.12 1.17
N ARG A 83 11.64 -3.90 2.11
CA ARG A 83 11.53 -5.37 2.00
C ARG A 83 10.16 -5.93 2.38
N GLY A 84 9.22 -5.11 2.81
CA GLY A 84 7.85 -5.51 3.09
C GLY A 84 7.37 -5.40 4.54
N SER A 85 8.24 -5.30 5.54
CA SER A 85 7.81 -5.31 6.94
C SER A 85 7.09 -4.01 7.36
N ARG A 86 7.63 -2.86 7.01
CA ARG A 86 7.01 -1.56 7.34
C ARG A 86 5.71 -1.36 6.57
N SER A 87 5.67 -1.74 5.29
CA SER A 87 4.47 -1.56 4.47
C SER A 87 3.33 -2.45 4.92
N ALA A 88 3.60 -3.66 5.40
CA ALA A 88 2.57 -4.55 5.95
C ALA A 88 1.89 -3.92 7.18
N LYS A 89 2.68 -3.35 8.09
CA LYS A 89 2.16 -2.64 9.26
C LYS A 89 1.43 -1.37 8.87
N CYS A 90 1.98 -0.63 7.93
CA CYS A 90 1.37 0.58 7.38
C CYS A 90 0.02 0.29 6.76
N ALA A 91 -0.10 -0.76 5.96
CA ALA A 91 -1.35 -1.17 5.33
C ALA A 91 -2.45 -1.40 6.37
N SER A 92 -2.14 -2.13 7.44
CA SER A 92 -3.09 -2.36 8.53
C SER A 92 -3.52 -1.06 9.21
N GLN A 93 -2.59 -0.14 9.41
CA GLN A 93 -2.88 1.15 10.03
C GLN A 93 -3.73 2.05 9.13
N LEU A 94 -3.50 2.02 7.82
CA LEU A 94 -4.34 2.76 6.87
C LEU A 94 -5.79 2.24 6.88
N ILE A 95 -5.98 0.92 6.88
CA ILE A 95 -7.33 0.34 6.98
C ILE A 95 -8.00 0.77 8.29
N ALA A 96 -7.27 0.76 9.41
CA ALA A 96 -7.79 1.23 10.70
C ALA A 96 -8.17 2.72 10.66
N ASN A 97 -7.57 3.50 9.77
CA ASN A 97 -7.85 4.92 9.56
C ASN A 97 -8.95 5.17 8.51
N GLY A 98 -9.63 4.13 8.04
CA GLY A 98 -10.77 4.26 7.13
C GLY A 98 -10.46 4.19 5.65
N PHE A 99 -9.24 3.81 5.27
CA PHE A 99 -8.90 3.59 3.86
C PHE A 99 -9.60 2.34 3.34
N VAL A 100 -10.11 2.40 2.12
CA VAL A 100 -11.00 1.35 1.58
C VAL A 100 -10.25 0.18 0.96
N LYS A 101 -9.07 0.42 0.36
CA LYS A 101 -8.30 -0.63 -0.32
C LYS A 101 -6.82 -0.28 -0.33
N ILE A 102 -6.01 -1.24 0.10
CA ILE A 102 -4.56 -1.11 0.11
C ILE A 102 -3.95 -2.26 -0.69
N TYR A 103 -3.06 -1.92 -1.61
CA TYR A 103 -2.17 -2.87 -2.26
C TYR A 103 -0.80 -2.75 -1.62
N ASP A 104 -0.23 -3.85 -1.19
CA ASP A 104 1.10 -3.90 -0.59
C ASP A 104 2.07 -4.56 -1.56
N LEU A 105 3.10 -3.85 -1.98
CA LEU A 105 4.08 -4.37 -2.94
C LEU A 105 4.99 -5.39 -2.26
N ASP A 106 4.84 -6.66 -2.66
CA ASP A 106 5.60 -7.77 -2.11
C ASP A 106 7.11 -7.54 -2.24
N ARG A 107 7.81 -7.66 -1.13
CA ARG A 107 9.28 -7.44 -1.01
C ARG A 107 9.74 -6.06 -1.42
N GLY A 108 8.83 -5.13 -1.62
CA GLY A 108 9.04 -3.71 -1.75
C GLY A 108 10.05 -3.27 -2.81
N PHE A 109 10.76 -2.21 -2.49
CA PHE A 109 11.76 -1.59 -3.35
C PHE A 109 12.90 -2.54 -3.74
N SER A 110 13.34 -3.38 -2.81
CA SER A 110 14.41 -4.36 -3.06
C SER A 110 14.08 -5.27 -4.24
N LYS A 111 12.90 -5.86 -4.24
CA LYS A 111 12.46 -6.76 -5.32
C LYS A 111 12.18 -6.00 -6.61
N TRP A 112 11.61 -4.83 -6.52
CA TRP A 112 11.37 -3.95 -7.66
C TRP A 112 12.66 -3.67 -8.41
N LYS A 113 13.66 -3.18 -7.68
CA LYS A 113 14.97 -2.83 -8.23
C LYS A 113 15.71 -4.05 -8.79
N SER A 114 15.73 -5.17 -8.05
CA SER A 114 16.42 -6.38 -8.48
C SER A 114 15.78 -7.02 -9.71
N SER A 115 14.49 -6.76 -9.95
CA SER A 115 13.77 -7.24 -11.14
C SER A 115 14.01 -6.36 -12.37
N GLY A 116 14.79 -5.29 -12.24
CA GLY A 116 15.15 -4.41 -13.35
C GLY A 116 14.11 -3.37 -13.72
N PHE A 117 13.12 -3.12 -12.87
CA PHE A 117 12.11 -2.10 -13.12
C PHE A 117 12.65 -0.70 -12.87
N GLU A 118 12.01 0.29 -13.50
CA GLU A 118 12.44 1.68 -13.47
C GLU A 118 12.47 2.27 -12.06
N VAL A 119 13.53 3.03 -11.76
CA VAL A 119 13.77 3.73 -10.51
C VAL A 119 14.04 5.21 -10.81
N GLU A 120 13.42 6.09 -10.03
CA GLU A 120 13.68 7.53 -10.06
C GLU A 120 14.54 7.93 -8.84
N ASN A 121 15.30 8.98 -9.01
CA ASN A 121 16.08 9.59 -7.92
C ASN A 121 15.55 10.96 -7.57
#